data_cb38b6b8c770b0d84f68de8365a3e172
#
_entry.id   cb38b6b8c770b0d84f68de8365a3e172
#
_cell.length_a   1.000
_cell.length_b   1.000
_cell.length_c   1.000
_cell.angle_alpha   90.00
_cell.angle_beta   90.00
_cell.angle_gamma   90.00
#
_symmetry.space_group_name_H-M   'P 1'
#
loop_
_entity.id
_entity.type
_entity.pdbx_description
1 polymer ?
#
loop_
_entity_poly.entity_id
_entity_poly.type
_entity_poly.pdbx_seq_one_letter_code
_entity_poly.pdbx_strand_id
1 'polypeptide(L)'
;EIIDGRSAVMKSQAYVTTDGILHIEVTQRRPVVRFQKSGGGFYADAEGYIFPLQTTYASHVQVIDGNIPLAANSGFKGAIEDPKEMEWFERMMDIVNYMEKSRTWKDKIVQISVDKDRNVILIPREGNERFIFGQPVEIEEKFRKMEKYYTHIVPAKGAGHYKTVDLKYKGQIEKKKK
;
A
#
# COMPACT_ATOMS: atom_id res chain seq x y z
N GLU A 1 3.85 6.94 29.79
CA GLU A 1 3.15 8.11 29.19
C GLU A 1 4.02 8.88 28.18
N ILE A 2 5.27 9.26 28.51
CA ILE A 2 6.13 10.01 27.56
C ILE A 2 6.51 9.14 26.35
N ILE A 3 6.81 7.86 26.58
CA ILE A 3 7.18 6.90 25.53
C ILE A 3 5.96 6.54 24.67
N ASP A 4 4.81 6.29 25.29
CA ASP A 4 3.56 6.00 24.58
C ASP A 4 3.08 7.17 23.72
N GLY A 5 3.51 8.40 24.05
CA GLY A 5 3.30 9.59 23.22
C GLY A 5 4.03 9.56 21.88
N ARG A 6 5.04 8.71 21.69
CA ARG A 6 5.76 8.57 20.43
C ARG A 6 4.89 7.87 19.38
N SER A 7 4.85 8.41 18.18
CA SER A 7 3.95 7.97 17.13
C SER A 7 4.12 6.51 16.68
N ALA A 8 5.34 5.98 16.79
CA ALA A 8 5.65 4.60 16.41
C ALA A 8 5.54 3.59 17.58
N VAL A 9 5.17 4.03 18.77
CA VAL A 9 5.02 3.15 19.92
C VAL A 9 3.58 2.67 20.00
N MET A 10 3.40 1.36 20.04
CA MET A 10 2.11 0.71 20.25
C MET A 10 1.81 0.58 21.75
N LYS A 11 2.82 0.14 22.52
CA LYS A 11 2.73 -0.08 23.96
C LYS A 11 4.10 0.07 24.59
N SER A 12 4.16 0.63 25.81
CA SER A 12 5.35 0.55 26.66
C SER A 12 5.01 0.09 28.07
N GLN A 13 5.97 -0.57 28.72
CA GLN A 13 5.91 -0.97 30.13
C GLN A 13 7.23 -0.62 30.78
N ALA A 14 7.16 -0.08 32.00
CA ALA A 14 8.34 0.23 32.81
C ALA A 14 8.17 -0.37 34.21
N TYR A 15 9.16 -1.10 34.64
CA TYR A 15 9.19 -1.68 36.00
C TYR A 15 10.62 -1.68 36.56
N VAL A 16 10.72 -1.68 37.88
CA VAL A 16 12.01 -1.74 38.59
C VAL A 16 12.13 -3.11 39.24
N THR A 17 13.24 -3.76 39.01
CA THR A 17 13.58 -5.05 39.64
C THR A 17 14.13 -4.87 41.04
N THR A 18 14.21 -5.93 41.85
CA THR A 18 14.64 -5.90 43.27
C THR A 18 16.09 -5.45 43.43
N ASP A 19 16.90 -5.54 42.40
CA ASP A 19 18.30 -5.02 42.34
C ASP A 19 18.38 -3.53 41.97
N GLY A 20 17.23 -2.85 41.80
CA GLY A 20 17.14 -1.42 41.50
C GLY A 20 17.29 -1.06 40.03
N ILE A 21 17.28 -2.04 39.11
CA ILE A 21 17.40 -1.79 37.67
C ILE A 21 16.02 -1.42 37.10
N LEU A 22 15.96 -0.31 36.39
CA LEU A 22 14.76 0.10 35.60
C LEU A 22 14.75 -0.61 34.26
N HIS A 23 13.71 -1.41 34.01
CA HIS A 23 13.43 -2.04 32.77
C HIS A 23 12.35 -1.25 32.02
N ILE A 24 12.58 -0.99 30.73
CA ILE A 24 11.60 -0.34 29.83
C ILE A 24 11.42 -1.23 28.61
N GLU A 25 10.25 -1.83 28.48
CA GLU A 25 9.88 -2.64 27.34
C GLU A 25 9.01 -1.80 26.39
N VAL A 26 9.35 -1.79 25.11
CA VAL A 26 8.64 -1.01 24.09
C VAL A 26 8.24 -1.92 22.94
N THR A 27 6.95 -1.95 22.65
CA THR A 27 6.41 -2.58 21.43
C THR A 27 6.16 -1.49 20.40
N GLN A 28 6.84 -1.59 19.26
CA GLN A 28 6.70 -0.64 18.17
C GLN A 28 5.64 -1.10 17.17
N ARG A 29 4.93 -0.13 16.56
CA ARG A 29 4.05 -0.38 15.42
C ARG A 29 4.87 -0.75 14.20
N ARG A 30 4.38 -1.72 13.45
CA ARG A 30 4.99 -2.15 12.18
C ARG A 30 4.18 -1.60 11.04
N PRO A 31 4.71 -0.66 10.25
CA PRO A 31 4.00 -0.19 9.07
C PRO A 31 3.88 -1.31 8.04
N VAL A 32 2.73 -1.40 7.40
CA VAL A 32 2.46 -2.33 6.28
C VAL A 32 2.30 -1.58 4.96
N VAL A 33 2.02 -0.29 5.03
CA VAL A 33 1.85 0.57 3.87
C VAL A 33 2.26 2.00 4.18
N ARG A 34 2.75 2.71 3.17
CA ARG A 34 2.99 4.15 3.18
C ARG A 34 2.04 4.84 2.24
N PHE A 35 1.27 5.76 2.75
CA PHE A 35 0.45 6.67 1.95
C PHE A 35 1.20 7.97 1.67
N GLN A 36 1.11 8.46 0.43
CA GLN A 36 1.72 9.72 -0.01
C GLN A 36 0.65 10.61 -0.62
N LYS A 37 0.35 11.73 0.05
CA LYS A 37 -0.58 12.76 -0.41
C LYS A 37 0.17 14.04 -0.74
N SER A 38 -0.47 15.02 -1.38
CA SER A 38 0.13 16.32 -1.72
C SER A 38 0.66 17.08 -0.49
N GLY A 39 0.03 16.90 0.68
CA GLY A 39 0.43 17.53 1.95
C GLY A 39 1.44 16.70 2.77
N GLY A 40 2.05 15.66 2.23
CA GLY A 40 2.99 14.80 2.93
C GLY A 40 2.50 13.35 3.04
N GLY A 41 3.28 12.51 3.72
CA GLY A 41 2.99 11.08 3.84
C GLY A 41 2.76 10.64 5.29
N PHE A 42 2.22 9.44 5.42
CA PHE A 42 2.04 8.75 6.69
C PHE A 42 2.10 7.24 6.49
N TYR A 43 2.36 6.53 7.56
CA TYR A 43 2.29 5.07 7.60
C TYR A 43 0.94 4.59 8.15
N ALA A 44 0.55 3.37 7.81
CA ALA A 44 -0.47 2.62 8.53
C ALA A 44 0.05 1.21 8.88
N ASP A 45 -0.38 0.70 10.04
CA ASP A 45 -0.19 -0.69 10.43
C ASP A 45 -1.34 -1.58 9.92
N ALA A 46 -1.26 -2.89 10.23
CA ALA A 46 -2.24 -3.87 9.75
C ALA A 46 -3.66 -3.65 10.31
N GLU A 47 -3.76 -3.00 11.46
CA GLU A 47 -5.03 -2.67 12.12
C GLU A 47 -5.64 -1.35 11.64
N GLY A 48 -5.01 -0.66 10.67
CA GLY A 48 -5.47 0.63 10.18
C GLY A 48 -5.15 1.80 11.10
N TYR A 49 -4.17 1.62 12.00
CA TYR A 49 -3.69 2.74 12.79
C TYR A 49 -2.68 3.56 11.99
N ILE A 50 -2.97 4.84 11.82
CA ILE A 50 -2.15 5.79 11.07
C ILE A 50 -1.17 6.49 12.00
N PHE A 51 0.07 6.66 11.52
CA PHE A 51 1.12 7.41 12.23
C PHE A 51 2.09 8.10 11.27
N PRO A 52 2.70 9.24 11.69
CA PRO A 52 3.57 10.03 10.84
C PRO A 52 4.81 9.27 10.36
N LEU A 53 5.34 9.70 9.21
CA LEU A 53 6.66 9.27 8.73
C LEU A 53 7.73 9.67 9.75
N GLN A 54 8.73 8.82 9.91
CA GLN A 54 9.88 9.10 10.77
C GLN A 54 11.04 9.64 9.94
N THR A 55 11.74 10.65 10.43
CA THR A 55 12.86 11.28 9.72
C THR A 55 14.11 10.39 9.67
N THR A 56 14.26 9.49 10.64
CA THR A 56 15.46 8.66 10.82
C THR A 56 15.34 7.26 10.22
N TYR A 57 14.15 6.84 9.80
CA TYR A 57 13.91 5.51 9.30
C TYR A 57 12.82 5.48 8.24
N ALA A 58 13.12 4.89 7.10
CA ALA A 58 12.16 4.61 6.03
C ALA A 58 11.89 3.10 5.97
N SER A 59 10.64 2.71 6.22
CA SER A 59 10.22 1.31 6.05
C SER A 59 10.09 0.93 4.59
N HIS A 60 10.59 -0.24 4.23
CA HIS A 60 10.41 -0.83 2.92
C HIS A 60 9.01 -1.47 2.84
N VAL A 61 8.02 -0.64 2.57
CA VAL A 61 6.62 -1.06 2.41
C VAL A 61 6.06 -0.48 1.11
N GLN A 62 4.96 -1.06 0.64
CA GLN A 62 4.28 -0.57 -0.55
C GLN A 62 3.89 0.90 -0.41
N VAL A 63 4.14 1.69 -1.44
CA VAL A 63 3.73 3.10 -1.50
C VAL A 63 2.42 3.22 -2.28
N ILE A 64 1.46 3.92 -1.68
CA ILE A 64 0.18 4.27 -2.30
C ILE A 64 0.08 5.78 -2.37
N ASP A 65 -0.16 6.34 -3.54
CA ASP A 65 -0.31 7.78 -3.76
C ASP A 65 -1.60 8.17 -4.50
N GLY A 66 -1.77 9.45 -4.76
CA GLY A 66 -2.88 10.00 -5.52
C GLY A 66 -4.07 10.43 -4.66
N ASN A 67 -5.28 10.21 -5.16
CA ASN A 67 -6.52 10.62 -4.50
C ASN A 67 -6.97 9.61 -3.43
N ILE A 68 -6.18 9.48 -2.39
CA ILE A 68 -6.41 8.57 -1.26
C ILE A 68 -7.60 9.08 -0.45
N PRO A 69 -8.69 8.28 -0.32
CA PRO A 69 -9.91 8.68 0.39
C PRO A 69 -9.82 8.46 1.91
N LEU A 70 -8.70 8.84 2.51
CA LEU A 70 -8.53 8.88 3.95
C LEU A 70 -8.44 10.34 4.39
N ALA A 71 -9.14 10.74 5.44
CA ALA A 71 -9.10 12.11 5.96
C ALA A 71 -7.74 12.48 6.57
N ALA A 72 -6.93 11.47 6.93
CA ALA A 72 -5.62 11.65 7.54
C ALA A 72 -4.65 12.48 6.68
N ASN A 73 -3.81 13.24 7.36
CA ASN A 73 -2.70 14.01 6.80
C ASN A 73 -1.35 13.60 7.42
N SER A 74 -0.26 14.26 7.05
CA SER A 74 1.11 13.92 7.48
C SER A 74 1.36 13.98 8.99
N GLY A 75 0.57 14.73 9.74
CA GLY A 75 0.68 14.84 11.21
C GLY A 75 -0.31 13.96 11.97
N PHE A 76 -1.20 13.28 11.28
CA PHE A 76 -2.24 12.47 11.90
C PHE A 76 -1.66 11.27 12.65
N LYS A 77 -2.26 10.97 13.81
CA LYS A 77 -1.97 9.81 14.64
C LYS A 77 -3.29 9.29 15.21
N GLY A 78 -3.68 8.08 14.85
CA GLY A 78 -4.92 7.46 15.33
C GLY A 78 -5.41 6.35 14.42
N ALA A 79 -6.44 5.64 14.85
CA ALA A 79 -7.13 4.64 14.05
C ALA A 79 -7.98 5.32 12.95
N ILE A 80 -8.24 4.60 11.87
CA ILE A 80 -9.24 4.97 10.89
C ILE A 80 -10.62 4.70 11.54
N GLU A 81 -11.37 5.76 11.84
CA GLU A 81 -12.66 5.64 12.54
C GLU A 81 -13.86 5.60 11.58
N ASP A 82 -13.75 6.23 10.41
CA ASP A 82 -14.82 6.21 9.41
C ASP A 82 -14.94 4.82 8.76
N PRO A 83 -16.14 4.18 8.82
CA PRO A 83 -16.32 2.83 8.28
C PRO A 83 -16.05 2.71 6.77
N LYS A 84 -16.29 3.76 5.98
CA LYS A 84 -16.04 3.75 4.53
C LYS A 84 -14.55 3.88 4.22
N GLU A 85 -13.84 4.67 5.03
CA GLU A 85 -12.38 4.78 4.94
C GLU A 85 -11.72 3.46 5.33
N MET A 86 -12.21 2.82 6.41
CA MET A 86 -11.70 1.51 6.85
C MET A 86 -11.99 0.43 5.80
N GLU A 87 -13.19 0.36 5.24
CA GLU A 87 -13.51 -0.58 4.16
C GLU A 87 -12.58 -0.39 2.95
N TRP A 88 -12.32 0.86 2.57
CA TRP A 88 -11.39 1.14 1.48
C TRP A 88 -9.96 0.71 1.83
N PHE A 89 -9.51 1.00 3.06
CA PHE A 89 -8.20 0.59 3.56
C PHE A 89 -8.03 -0.94 3.51
N GLU A 90 -8.99 -1.69 4.05
CA GLU A 90 -8.98 -3.16 4.05
C GLU A 90 -8.87 -3.73 2.64
N ARG A 91 -9.67 -3.21 1.71
CA ARG A 91 -9.61 -3.62 0.29
C ARG A 91 -8.26 -3.30 -0.36
N MET A 92 -7.62 -2.19 0.00
CA MET A 92 -6.27 -1.87 -0.46
C MET A 92 -5.25 -2.82 0.14
N MET A 93 -5.40 -3.20 1.41
CA MET A 93 -4.56 -4.19 2.05
C MET A 93 -4.69 -5.57 1.44
N ASP A 94 -5.85 -5.94 0.93
CA ASP A 94 -6.02 -7.20 0.18
C ASP A 94 -5.13 -7.22 -1.08
N ILE A 95 -5.03 -6.12 -1.82
CA ILE A 95 -4.10 -6.00 -2.97
C ILE A 95 -2.65 -6.12 -2.48
N VAL A 96 -2.27 -5.36 -1.46
CA VAL A 96 -0.90 -5.34 -0.92
C VAL A 96 -0.51 -6.74 -0.43
N ASN A 97 -1.38 -7.37 0.36
CA ASN A 97 -1.16 -8.72 0.89
C ASN A 97 -1.08 -9.78 -0.22
N TYR A 98 -1.89 -9.66 -1.27
CA TYR A 98 -1.81 -10.55 -2.43
C TYR A 98 -0.44 -10.45 -3.10
N MET A 99 0.04 -9.22 -3.33
CA MET A 99 1.37 -9.00 -3.91
C MET A 99 2.49 -9.53 -3.02
N GLU A 100 2.46 -9.24 -1.72
CA GLU A 100 3.50 -9.66 -0.77
C GLU A 100 3.62 -11.20 -0.65
N LYS A 101 2.49 -11.92 -0.75
CA LYS A 101 2.47 -13.38 -0.74
C LYS A 101 2.87 -14.01 -2.07
N SER A 102 2.88 -13.24 -3.13
CA SER A 102 3.15 -13.74 -4.49
C SER A 102 4.64 -13.66 -4.82
N ARG A 103 5.26 -14.76 -5.20
CA ARG A 103 6.63 -14.77 -5.75
C ARG A 103 6.77 -13.98 -7.05
N THR A 104 5.69 -13.83 -7.79
CA THR A 104 5.66 -13.11 -9.08
C THR A 104 5.52 -11.61 -8.90
N TRP A 105 4.71 -11.16 -7.94
CA TRP A 105 4.28 -9.77 -7.85
C TRP A 105 4.98 -8.95 -6.77
N LYS A 106 5.57 -9.59 -5.76
CA LYS A 106 6.19 -8.93 -4.59
C LYS A 106 7.11 -7.76 -4.97
N ASP A 107 8.02 -7.97 -5.92
CA ASP A 107 8.99 -6.96 -6.32
C ASP A 107 8.68 -6.33 -7.69
N LYS A 108 7.59 -6.76 -8.32
CA LYS A 108 7.25 -6.36 -9.69
C LYS A 108 6.45 -5.07 -9.74
N ILE A 109 5.65 -4.79 -8.72
CA ILE A 109 4.87 -3.54 -8.58
C ILE A 109 5.60 -2.64 -7.60
N VAL A 110 5.99 -1.45 -8.06
CA VAL A 110 6.75 -0.50 -7.24
C VAL A 110 5.88 0.60 -6.64
N GLN A 111 4.72 0.84 -7.23
CA GLN A 111 3.84 1.91 -6.79
C GLN A 111 2.38 1.56 -7.10
N ILE A 112 1.50 1.94 -6.19
CA ILE A 112 0.06 1.93 -6.38
C ILE A 112 -0.40 3.38 -6.41
N SER A 113 -1.14 3.78 -7.43
CA SER A 113 -1.70 5.14 -7.53
C SER A 113 -3.22 5.08 -7.54
N VAL A 114 -3.87 6.03 -6.90
CA VAL A 114 -5.33 6.15 -6.88
C VAL A 114 -5.72 7.38 -7.71
N ASP A 115 -6.49 7.20 -8.76
CA ASP A 115 -6.95 8.30 -9.60
C ASP A 115 -8.11 9.09 -8.98
N LYS A 116 -8.58 10.12 -9.67
CA LYS A 116 -9.70 10.97 -9.22
C LYS A 116 -11.04 10.22 -9.14
N ASP A 117 -11.18 9.16 -9.91
CA ASP A 117 -12.37 8.30 -9.92
C ASP A 117 -12.22 7.11 -8.95
N ARG A 118 -11.20 7.14 -8.09
CA ARG A 118 -10.83 6.11 -7.11
C ARG A 118 -10.46 4.76 -7.73
N ASN A 119 -10.04 4.76 -8.99
CA ASN A 119 -9.47 3.56 -9.58
C ASN A 119 -8.03 3.36 -9.09
N VAL A 120 -7.72 2.14 -8.77
CA VAL A 120 -6.36 1.69 -8.44
C VAL A 120 -5.59 1.51 -9.75
N ILE A 121 -4.39 2.04 -9.80
CA ILE A 121 -3.44 1.91 -10.91
C ILE A 121 -2.18 1.29 -10.36
N LEU A 122 -1.76 0.16 -10.94
CA LEU A 122 -0.52 -0.51 -10.57
C LEU A 122 0.58 -0.11 -11.55
N ILE A 123 1.72 0.30 -11.00
CA ILE A 123 2.90 0.74 -11.76
C ILE A 123 3.99 -0.31 -11.56
N PRO A 124 4.39 -1.04 -12.62
CA PRO A 124 5.43 -2.04 -12.54
C PRO A 124 6.82 -1.41 -12.47
N ARG A 125 7.79 -2.18 -11.97
CA ARG A 125 9.22 -1.80 -11.91
C ARG A 125 9.81 -1.70 -13.31
N GLU A 126 9.43 -2.61 -14.17
CA GLU A 126 9.92 -2.71 -15.53
C GLU A 126 8.78 -2.48 -16.52
N GLY A 127 9.10 -1.83 -17.64
CA GLY A 127 8.11 -1.40 -18.63
C GLY A 127 7.61 0.02 -18.38
N ASN A 128 6.79 0.51 -19.32
CA ASN A 128 6.21 1.85 -19.26
C ASN A 128 4.68 1.82 -19.18
N GLU A 129 4.12 0.64 -19.11
CA GLU A 129 2.68 0.42 -19.01
C GLU A 129 2.15 0.73 -17.62
N ARG A 130 0.92 1.21 -17.57
CA ARG A 130 0.14 1.38 -16.33
C ARG A 130 -1.04 0.43 -16.38
N PHE A 131 -1.19 -0.40 -15.36
CA PHE A 131 -2.31 -1.30 -15.24
C PHE A 131 -3.46 -0.61 -14.51
N ILE A 132 -4.54 -0.32 -15.21
CA ILE A 132 -5.76 0.24 -14.62
C ILE A 132 -6.51 -0.91 -13.96
N PHE A 133 -6.25 -1.12 -12.68
CA PHE A 133 -6.85 -2.19 -11.88
C PHE A 133 -8.33 -1.91 -11.58
N GLY A 134 -8.71 -0.63 -11.50
CA GLY A 134 -10.05 -0.20 -11.15
C GLY A 134 -10.33 -0.33 -9.67
N GLN A 135 -11.55 -0.72 -9.31
CA GLN A 135 -11.90 -0.93 -7.90
C GLN A 135 -11.14 -2.15 -7.34
N PRO A 136 -10.75 -2.12 -6.04
CA PRO A 136 -10.00 -3.21 -5.37
C PRO A 136 -10.92 -4.41 -5.07
N VAL A 137 -11.42 -5.05 -6.13
CA VAL A 137 -12.26 -6.26 -6.11
C VAL A 137 -11.78 -7.23 -7.19
N GLU A 138 -12.14 -8.51 -7.08
CA GLU A 138 -11.73 -9.56 -8.03
C GLU A 138 -10.19 -9.64 -8.22
N ILE A 139 -9.46 -9.51 -7.11
CA ILE A 139 -8.00 -9.30 -7.09
C ILE A 139 -7.27 -10.40 -7.87
N GLU A 140 -7.54 -11.67 -7.57
CA GLU A 140 -6.89 -12.80 -8.23
C GLU A 140 -7.14 -12.82 -9.75
N GLU A 141 -8.36 -12.54 -10.18
CA GLU A 141 -8.70 -12.50 -11.61
C GLU A 141 -7.91 -11.42 -12.34
N LYS A 142 -7.81 -10.24 -11.74
CA LYS A 142 -7.08 -9.10 -12.33
C LYS A 142 -5.57 -9.36 -12.38
N PHE A 143 -4.98 -9.94 -11.35
CA PHE A 143 -3.58 -10.34 -11.40
C PHE A 143 -3.34 -11.47 -12.42
N ARG A 144 -4.27 -12.41 -12.58
CA ARG A 144 -4.20 -13.42 -13.65
C ARG A 144 -4.25 -12.80 -15.05
N LYS A 145 -5.03 -11.72 -15.25
CA LYS A 145 -5.01 -10.95 -16.50
C LYS A 145 -3.66 -10.27 -16.74
N MET A 146 -3.06 -9.69 -15.70
CA MET A 146 -1.71 -9.13 -15.79
C MET A 146 -0.68 -10.21 -16.16
N GLU A 147 -0.77 -11.40 -15.59
CA GLU A 147 0.10 -12.53 -15.94
C GLU A 147 -0.07 -12.91 -17.42
N LYS A 148 -1.32 -13.02 -17.91
CA LYS A 148 -1.58 -13.25 -19.34
C LYS A 148 -1.02 -12.14 -20.24
N TYR A 149 -1.05 -10.90 -19.78
CA TYR A 149 -0.41 -9.79 -20.50
C TYR A 149 1.09 -10.03 -20.66
N TYR A 150 1.79 -10.37 -19.60
CA TYR A 150 3.22 -10.63 -19.64
C TYR A 150 3.60 -11.91 -20.40
N THR A 151 2.79 -12.96 -20.33
CA THR A 151 3.10 -14.25 -20.96
C THR A 151 2.72 -14.33 -22.43
N HIS A 152 1.71 -13.59 -22.89
CA HIS A 152 1.21 -13.69 -24.28
C HIS A 152 1.38 -12.40 -25.09
N ILE A 153 1.22 -11.24 -24.46
CA ILE A 153 1.19 -9.96 -25.19
C ILE A 153 2.60 -9.37 -25.30
N VAL A 154 3.33 -9.34 -24.23
CA VAL A 154 4.71 -8.81 -24.21
C VAL A 154 5.63 -9.57 -25.17
N PRO A 155 5.63 -10.93 -25.25
CA PRO A 155 6.46 -11.64 -26.22
C PRO A 155 6.05 -11.37 -27.68
N ALA A 156 4.76 -11.13 -27.94
CA ALA A 156 4.26 -10.91 -29.29
C ALA A 156 4.41 -9.46 -29.79
N LYS A 157 4.42 -8.46 -28.88
CA LYS A 157 4.40 -7.03 -29.22
C LYS A 157 5.57 -6.24 -28.70
N GLY A 158 6.36 -6.79 -27.80
CA GLY A 158 7.42 -6.12 -27.07
C GLY A 158 6.95 -5.43 -25.78
N ALA A 159 7.85 -5.32 -24.80
CA ALA A 159 7.60 -4.60 -23.56
C ALA A 159 7.36 -3.10 -23.84
N GLY A 160 6.43 -2.50 -23.10
CA GLY A 160 6.12 -1.07 -23.23
C GLY A 160 5.40 -0.68 -24.54
N HIS A 161 4.91 -1.63 -25.31
CA HIS A 161 4.12 -1.37 -26.52
C HIS A 161 2.81 -0.62 -26.23
N TYR A 162 2.20 -0.91 -25.09
CA TYR A 162 0.98 -0.24 -24.64
C TYR A 162 1.30 0.71 -23.49
N LYS A 163 0.69 1.91 -23.50
CA LYS A 163 0.82 2.88 -22.41
C LYS A 163 -0.04 2.49 -21.20
N THR A 164 -1.24 1.98 -21.48
CA THR A 164 -2.18 1.54 -20.46
C THR A 164 -2.77 0.18 -20.79
N VAL A 165 -2.98 -0.62 -19.77
CA VAL A 165 -3.63 -1.93 -19.81
C VAL A 165 -4.79 -1.90 -18.83
N ASP A 166 -6.01 -1.90 -19.34
CA ASP A 166 -7.22 -1.83 -18.52
C ASP A 166 -7.68 -3.25 -18.12
N LEU A 167 -7.83 -3.47 -16.82
CA LEU A 167 -8.19 -4.75 -16.22
C LEU A 167 -9.62 -4.76 -15.66
N LYS A 168 -10.34 -3.64 -15.74
CA LYS A 168 -11.66 -3.46 -15.12
C LYS A 168 -12.73 -4.38 -15.68
N TYR A 169 -12.65 -4.69 -16.97
CA TYR A 169 -13.70 -5.43 -17.66
C TYR A 169 -13.50 -6.94 -17.52
N LYS A 170 -14.57 -7.65 -17.17
CA LYS A 170 -14.54 -9.10 -16.98
C LYS A 170 -14.22 -9.84 -18.29
N GLY A 171 -13.24 -10.74 -18.23
CA GLY A 171 -12.84 -11.55 -19.40
C GLY A 171 -12.11 -10.78 -20.51
N GLN A 172 -11.87 -9.47 -20.39
CA GLN A 172 -11.24 -8.64 -21.42
C GLN A 172 -10.04 -7.88 -20.88
N ILE A 173 -9.10 -7.58 -21.76
CA ILE A 173 -7.97 -6.68 -21.50
C ILE A 173 -8.03 -5.60 -22.58
N GLU A 174 -8.40 -4.39 -22.19
CA GLU A 174 -8.34 -3.24 -23.09
C GLU A 174 -6.97 -2.58 -23.04
N LYS A 175 -6.48 -2.09 -24.18
CA LYS A 175 -5.13 -1.56 -24.32
C LYS A 175 -5.17 -0.27 -25.11
N LYS A 176 -4.48 0.77 -24.62
CA LYS A 176 -4.24 2.01 -25.37
C LYS A 176 -2.78 2.09 -25.76
N LYS A 177 -2.53 2.30 -27.05
CA LYS A 177 -1.20 2.62 -27.59
C LYS A 177 -0.74 4.01 -27.12
N LYS A 178 0.57 4.26 -27.26
CA LYS A 178 1.14 5.63 -27.15
C LYS A 178 0.51 6.59 -28.13
#